data_5949eb6153af3eb54068b27ac110579f
#
_entry.id   5949eb6153af3eb54068b27ac110579f
#
_cell.length_a   1.000
_cell.length_b   1.000
_cell.length_c   1.000
_cell.angle_alpha   90.00
_cell.angle_beta   90.00
_cell.angle_gamma   90.00
#
_symmetry.space_group_name_H-M   'P 1'
#
loop_
_entity.id
_entity.type
_entity.pdbx_description
1 polymer ?
#
loop_
_entity_poly.entity_id
_entity_poly.type
_entity_poly.pdbx_seq_one_letter_code
_entity_poly.pdbx_strand_id
1 'polypeptide(L)'
;EMLENAFTLELDVARSKANAEERVAKQQKNLELAQRIYDTTQKKYTAGIGSSFEITQAEAALYSAQQNVLQAQYDLLTARTAIQKAMGN
;
A
#
# COMPACT_ATOMS: atom_id res chain seq x y z
N GLU A 1 -26.50 23.31 13.58
CA GLU A 1 -26.43 21.85 13.57
C GLU A 1 -26.11 21.29 12.21
N MET A 2 -26.74 21.76 11.15
CA MET A 2 -26.45 21.33 9.79
C MET A 2 -25.04 21.71 9.35
N LEU A 3 -24.57 22.89 9.72
CA LEU A 3 -23.23 23.35 9.41
C LEU A 3 -22.16 22.52 10.11
N GLU A 4 -22.39 22.15 11.36
CA GLU A 4 -21.46 21.31 12.11
C GLU A 4 -21.35 19.92 11.50
N ASN A 5 -22.47 19.32 11.09
CA ASN A 5 -22.48 18.02 10.47
C ASN A 5 -21.76 18.02 9.13
N ALA A 6 -21.96 19.05 8.31
CA ALA A 6 -21.27 19.18 7.02
C ALA A 6 -19.76 19.33 7.21
N PHE A 7 -19.36 20.15 8.18
CA PHE A 7 -17.94 20.36 8.49
C PHE A 7 -17.28 19.08 8.98
N THR A 8 -17.95 18.35 9.86
CA THR A 8 -17.43 17.06 10.37
C THR A 8 -17.29 16.04 9.25
N LEU A 9 -18.26 15.97 8.34
CA LEU A 9 -18.21 15.05 7.21
C LEU A 9 -17.06 15.38 6.28
N GLU A 10 -16.84 16.65 5.96
CA GLU A 10 -15.72 17.09 5.14
C GLU A 10 -14.37 16.75 5.78
N LEU A 11 -14.27 16.95 7.08
CA LEU A 11 -13.06 16.64 7.84
C LEU A 11 -12.78 15.13 7.84
N ASP A 12 -13.81 14.31 8.03
CA ASP A 12 -13.69 12.86 8.01
C ASP A 12 -13.25 12.36 6.62
N VAL A 13 -13.80 12.92 5.56
CA VAL A 13 -13.44 12.57 4.18
C VAL A 13 -11.97 12.95 3.92
N ALA A 14 -11.54 14.14 4.35
CA ALA A 14 -10.17 14.60 4.19
C ALA A 14 -9.19 13.69 4.94
N ARG A 15 -9.54 13.27 6.16
CA ARG A 15 -8.73 12.35 6.96
C ARG A 15 -8.62 10.98 6.30
N SER A 16 -9.72 10.49 5.75
CA SER A 16 -9.76 9.21 5.05
C SER A 16 -8.82 9.22 3.85
N LYS A 17 -8.82 10.31 3.08
CA LYS A 17 -7.92 10.49 1.94
C LYS A 17 -6.46 10.51 2.38
N ALA A 18 -6.13 11.31 3.40
CA ALA A 18 -4.78 11.44 3.92
C ALA A 18 -4.27 10.09 4.44
N ASN A 19 -5.10 9.34 5.16
CA ASN A 19 -4.76 8.01 5.66
C ASN A 19 -4.50 7.02 4.53
N ALA A 20 -5.30 7.09 3.46
CA ALA A 20 -5.13 6.23 2.30
C ALA A 20 -3.82 6.55 1.58
N GLU A 21 -3.46 7.81 1.44
CA GLU A 21 -2.20 8.24 0.83
C GLU A 21 -1.00 7.76 1.65
N GLU A 22 -1.08 7.87 2.97
CA GLU A 22 -0.06 7.36 3.88
C GLU A 22 0.14 5.85 3.73
N ARG A 23 -0.96 5.10 3.63
CA ARG A 23 -0.88 3.64 3.45
C ARG A 23 -0.22 3.27 2.14
N VAL A 24 -0.52 3.99 1.05
CA VAL A 24 0.12 3.76 -0.25
C VAL A 24 1.63 3.98 -0.13
N ALA A 25 2.05 5.09 0.45
CA ALA A 25 3.47 5.40 0.62
C ALA A 25 4.18 4.34 1.47
N LYS A 26 3.54 3.91 2.56
CA LYS A 26 4.08 2.88 3.45
C LYS A 26 4.23 1.54 2.72
N GLN A 27 3.22 1.13 1.97
CA GLN A 27 3.26 -0.13 1.24
C GLN A 27 4.27 -0.09 0.10
N GLN A 28 4.47 1.07 -0.53
CA GLN A 28 5.51 1.23 -1.55
C GLN A 28 6.91 1.05 -0.95
N LYS A 29 7.16 1.58 0.23
CA LYS A 29 8.43 1.38 0.94
C LYS A 29 8.63 -0.09 1.31
N ASN A 30 7.57 -0.76 1.76
CA ASN A 30 7.62 -2.18 2.06
C ASN A 30 7.93 -3.00 0.81
N LEU A 31 7.37 -2.62 -0.33
CA LEU A 31 7.65 -3.29 -1.61
C LEU A 31 9.11 -3.12 -2.01
N GLU A 32 9.67 -1.92 -1.87
CA GLU A 32 11.08 -1.66 -2.16
C GLU A 32 11.98 -2.54 -1.28
N LEU A 33 11.66 -2.63 0.01
CA LEU A 33 12.41 -3.47 0.94
C LEU A 33 12.33 -4.95 0.55
N ALA A 34 11.12 -5.43 0.23
CA ALA A 34 10.93 -6.82 -0.19
C ALA A 34 11.69 -7.12 -1.48
N GLN A 35 11.74 -6.17 -2.41
CA GLN A 35 12.48 -6.30 -3.65
C GLN A 35 13.98 -6.42 -3.39
N ARG A 36 14.51 -5.62 -2.49
CA ARG A 36 15.93 -5.67 -2.11
C ARG A 36 16.28 -7.01 -1.46
N ILE A 37 15.41 -7.48 -0.58
CA ILE A 37 15.60 -8.78 0.08
C ILE A 37 15.60 -9.91 -0.94
N TYR A 38 14.65 -9.88 -1.88
CA TYR A 38 14.56 -10.86 -2.94
C TYR A 38 15.84 -10.84 -3.79
N ASP A 39 16.29 -9.69 -4.23
CA ASP A 39 17.48 -9.54 -5.07
C ASP A 39 18.72 -10.07 -4.36
N THR A 40 18.88 -9.74 -3.08
CA THR A 40 19.99 -10.21 -2.26
C THR A 40 19.95 -11.71 -2.09
N THR A 41 18.76 -12.26 -1.80
CA THR A 41 18.56 -13.70 -1.63
C THR A 41 18.84 -14.46 -2.92
N GLN A 42 18.43 -13.91 -4.05
CA GLN A 42 18.66 -14.50 -5.36
C GLN A 42 20.16 -14.54 -5.68
N LYS A 43 20.90 -13.49 -5.37
CA LYS A 43 22.35 -13.44 -5.54
C LYS A 43 23.05 -14.51 -4.70
N LYS A 44 22.62 -14.66 -3.45
CA LYS A 44 23.15 -15.72 -2.57
C LYS A 44 22.87 -17.12 -3.12
N TYR A 45 21.65 -17.33 -3.59
CA TYR A 45 21.25 -18.62 -4.16
C TYR A 45 22.09 -18.95 -5.40
N THR A 46 22.27 -17.99 -6.30
CA THR A 46 23.08 -18.14 -7.51
C THR A 46 24.54 -18.41 -7.17
N ALA A 47 25.05 -17.80 -6.09
CA ALA A 47 26.41 -18.00 -5.62
C ALA A 47 26.60 -19.33 -4.86
N GLY A 48 25.52 -20.08 -4.63
CA GLY A 48 25.57 -21.38 -3.95
C GLY A 48 25.60 -21.31 -2.44
N ILE A 49 25.39 -20.13 -1.83
CA ILE A 49 25.42 -19.95 -0.38
C ILE A 49 24.04 -19.76 0.24
N GLY A 50 22.99 -19.67 -0.58
CA GLY A 50 21.62 -19.57 -0.10
C GLY A 50 20.86 -20.88 -0.31
N SER A 51 19.70 -21.01 0.33
CA SER A 51 18.82 -22.18 0.18
C SER A 51 17.62 -21.85 -0.69
N SER A 52 17.04 -22.87 -1.32
CA SER A 52 15.81 -22.72 -2.10
C SER A 52 14.64 -22.29 -1.22
N PHE A 53 14.67 -22.65 0.06
CA PHE A 53 13.66 -22.24 1.02
C PHE A 53 13.68 -20.71 1.23
N GLU A 54 14.86 -20.13 1.37
CA GLU A 54 15.02 -18.69 1.53
C GLU A 54 14.48 -17.90 0.32
N ILE A 55 14.80 -18.37 -0.90
CA ILE A 55 14.35 -17.69 -2.10
C ILE A 55 12.83 -17.82 -2.27
N THR A 56 12.26 -18.95 -1.90
CA THR A 56 10.81 -19.17 -1.93
C THR A 56 10.12 -18.22 -0.95
N GLN A 57 10.67 -18.06 0.26
CA GLN A 57 10.14 -17.11 1.25
C GLN A 57 10.23 -15.67 0.75
N ALA A 58 11.36 -15.32 0.13
CA ALA A 58 11.54 -13.97 -0.41
C ALA A 58 10.57 -13.68 -1.55
N GLU A 59 10.30 -14.67 -2.41
CA GLU A 59 9.29 -14.56 -3.47
C GLU A 59 7.89 -14.34 -2.90
N ALA A 60 7.53 -15.11 -1.88
CA ALA A 60 6.22 -14.97 -1.22
C ALA A 60 6.07 -13.60 -0.57
N ALA A 61 7.12 -13.11 0.09
CA ALA A 61 7.11 -11.78 0.71
C ALA A 61 6.99 -10.67 -0.33
N LEU A 62 7.69 -10.81 -1.47
CA LEU A 62 7.61 -9.86 -2.56
C LEU A 62 6.20 -9.82 -3.16
N TYR A 63 5.62 -11.00 -3.39
CA TYR A 63 4.25 -11.11 -3.91
C TYR A 63 3.25 -10.46 -2.96
N SER A 64 3.33 -10.73 -1.66
CA SER A 64 2.47 -10.11 -0.64
C SER A 64 2.62 -8.60 -0.65
N ALA A 65 3.84 -8.08 -0.74
CA ALA A 65 4.09 -6.65 -0.78
C ALA A 65 3.47 -6.00 -2.01
N GLN A 66 3.54 -6.67 -3.17
CA GLN A 66 2.91 -6.21 -4.40
C GLN A 66 1.39 -6.14 -4.25
N GLN A 67 0.78 -7.17 -3.66
CA GLN A 67 -0.65 -7.21 -3.40
C GLN A 67 -1.08 -6.10 -2.44
N ASN A 68 -0.28 -5.83 -1.42
CA ASN A 68 -0.56 -4.77 -0.45
C ASN A 68 -0.53 -3.39 -1.10
N VAL A 69 0.41 -3.15 -2.03
CA VAL A 69 0.47 -1.90 -2.78
C VAL A 69 -0.78 -1.73 -3.63
N LEU A 70 -1.18 -2.78 -4.35
CA LEU A 70 -2.40 -2.74 -5.18
C LEU A 70 -3.63 -2.47 -4.35
N GLN A 71 -3.75 -3.13 -3.19
CA GLN A 71 -4.89 -2.93 -2.29
C GLN A 71 -4.93 -1.49 -1.77
N ALA A 72 -3.78 -0.96 -1.37
CA ALA A 72 -3.68 0.41 -0.87
C ALA A 72 -4.04 1.43 -1.96
N GLN A 73 -3.61 1.19 -3.20
CA GLN A 73 -3.95 2.04 -4.34
C GLN A 73 -5.45 2.00 -4.64
N TYR A 74 -6.05 0.81 -4.55
CA TYR A 74 -7.48 0.65 -4.73
C TYR A 74 -8.25 1.41 -3.65
N ASP A 75 -7.81 1.32 -2.40
CA ASP A 75 -8.43 2.03 -1.28
C ASP A 75 -8.35 3.55 -1.49
N LEU A 76 -7.21 4.05 -1.99
CA LEU A 76 -7.04 5.46 -2.30
C LEU A 76 -7.98 5.90 -3.41
N LEU A 77 -8.11 5.11 -4.46
CA LEU A 77 -9.03 5.39 -5.56
C LEU A 77 -10.48 5.44 -5.07
N THR A 78 -10.85 4.50 -4.21
CA THR A 78 -12.20 4.47 -3.60
C THR A 78 -12.45 5.72 -2.77
N ALA A 79 -11.46 6.17 -1.99
CA ALA A 79 -11.58 7.37 -1.20
C ALA A 79 -11.75 8.61 -2.08
N ARG A 80 -11.01 8.70 -3.19
CA ARG A 80 -11.15 9.80 -4.16
C ARG A 80 -12.53 9.81 -4.79
N THR A 81 -13.05 8.66 -5.16
CA THR A 81 -14.39 8.52 -5.73
C THR A 81 -15.45 8.99 -4.74
N ALA A 82 -15.31 8.62 -3.47
CA ALA A 82 -16.23 9.06 -2.42
C ALA A 82 -16.22 10.58 -2.26
N ILE A 83 -15.04 11.20 -2.32
CA ILE A 83 -14.90 12.66 -2.26
C ILE A 83 -15.58 13.31 -3.46
N GLN A 84 -15.36 12.79 -4.65
CA GLN A 84 -15.98 13.31 -5.87
C GLN A 84 -17.51 13.23 -5.80
N LYS A 85 -18.05 12.13 -5.32
CA LYS A 85 -19.50 11.97 -5.13
C LYS A 85 -20.06 12.96 -4.12
N ALA A 86 -19.34 13.19 -3.05
CA ALA A 86 -19.76 14.13 -2.01
C ALA A 86 -19.74 15.58 -2.50
N MET A 87 -18.83 15.92 -3.42
CA MET A 87 -18.66 17.29 -3.92
C MET A 87 -19.34 17.53 -5.25
N GLY A 88 -19.50 16.52 -6.07
CA GLY A 88 -19.95 16.64 -7.45
C GLY A 88 -21.45 16.70 -7.64
N ASN A 89 -22.22 16.37 -6.65
CA ASN A 89 -23.68 16.39 -6.75
C ASN A 89 -24.32 16.92 -5.49
#